data_7c29a64411557d837569d65d5e2a5cec
#
_entry.id   7c29a64411557d837569d65d5e2a5cec
#
_cell.length_a   1.000
_cell.length_b   1.000
_cell.length_c   1.000
_cell.angle_alpha   90.00
_cell.angle_beta   90.00
_cell.angle_gamma   90.00
#
_symmetry.space_group_name_H-M   'P 1'
#
loop_
_entity.id
_entity.type
_entity.pdbx_description
1 polymer ?
#
loop_
_entity_poly.entity_id
_entity_poly.type
_entity_poly.pdbx_seq_one_letter_code
_entity_poly.pdbx_strand_id
1 'polypeptide(L)'
;MQSGKTALVTGASRGIGKEIALELARNGYRVAVNYFNDPAPTVDAAMAEIRALQPDSIGIQADIRSSAQVTAMFDKVISEFGHLDLLVNNAGVQTWKPLLDVTEEEWDLVIDTNLKGCFLCTQQAARSMKQHGGGSIVNLGSGCNKLAFPSLVAYTASKGGIEMFTKEAAVELGQYGIRVNCIAPGSIESERTRQEDPDYAGTWSKLTPLGRVGTAADIAPTVVFLASPGASFISGQTIWIDGALFTKAQWPYKK
;
A
#
# COMPACT_ATOMS: atom_id res chain seq x y z
N MET A 1 -21.97 3.88 -21.58
CA MET A 1 -21.06 4.59 -20.65
C MET A 1 -19.69 3.96 -20.83
N GLN A 2 -18.67 4.71 -21.21
CA GLN A 2 -17.31 4.17 -21.20
C GLN A 2 -16.97 3.85 -19.74
N SER A 3 -16.73 2.57 -19.43
CA SER A 3 -16.27 2.18 -18.10
C SER A 3 -14.84 2.70 -17.92
N GLY A 4 -14.69 3.83 -17.23
CA GLY A 4 -13.37 4.31 -16.84
C GLY A 4 -12.69 3.28 -15.93
N LYS A 5 -11.37 3.29 -15.86
CA LYS A 5 -10.59 2.45 -14.94
C LYS A 5 -10.98 2.71 -13.48
N THR A 6 -10.96 1.66 -12.67
CA THR A 6 -11.39 1.71 -11.28
C THR A 6 -10.31 1.20 -10.34
N ALA A 7 -10.18 1.83 -9.19
CA ALA A 7 -9.20 1.44 -8.18
C ALA A 7 -9.78 1.51 -6.77
N LEU A 8 -9.35 0.60 -5.91
CA LEU A 8 -9.53 0.66 -4.45
C LEU A 8 -8.16 0.81 -3.79
N VAL A 9 -8.00 1.83 -2.95
CA VAL A 9 -6.79 2.05 -2.16
C VAL A 9 -7.15 2.00 -0.68
N THR A 10 -6.55 1.06 0.06
CA THR A 10 -6.79 0.94 1.50
C THR A 10 -5.94 1.91 2.30
N GLY A 11 -6.51 2.51 3.37
CA GLY A 11 -5.81 3.49 4.21
C GLY A 11 -5.39 4.74 3.42
N ALA A 12 -6.28 5.29 2.60
CA ALA A 12 -5.94 6.33 1.63
C ALA A 12 -6.46 7.73 1.96
N SER A 13 -6.85 8.00 3.21
CA SER A 13 -7.23 9.33 3.69
C SER A 13 -6.02 10.28 3.87
N ARG A 14 -4.80 9.73 3.98
CA ARG A 14 -3.55 10.49 4.22
C ARG A 14 -2.31 9.75 3.72
N GLY A 15 -1.17 10.43 3.80
CA GLY A 15 0.16 9.84 3.55
C GLY A 15 0.33 9.24 2.17
N ILE A 16 1.03 8.12 2.08
CA ILE A 16 1.33 7.42 0.82
C ILE A 16 0.04 7.00 0.11
N GLY A 17 -0.94 6.47 0.85
CA GLY A 17 -2.21 6.04 0.27
C GLY A 17 -2.98 7.17 -0.40
N LYS A 18 -3.03 8.35 0.23
CA LYS A 18 -3.66 9.54 -0.36
C LYS A 18 -2.96 9.97 -1.66
N GLU A 19 -1.62 10.02 -1.67
CA GLU A 19 -0.89 10.42 -2.88
C GLU A 19 -1.06 9.38 -4.00
N ILE A 20 -1.09 8.09 -3.68
CA ILE A 20 -1.44 7.04 -4.65
C ILE A 20 -2.83 7.28 -5.22
N ALA A 21 -3.82 7.58 -4.37
CA ALA A 21 -5.19 7.85 -4.81
C ALA A 21 -5.27 9.08 -5.73
N LEU A 22 -4.54 10.15 -5.41
CA LEU A 22 -4.44 11.35 -6.23
C LEU A 22 -3.78 11.06 -7.58
N GLU A 23 -2.68 10.32 -7.58
CA GLU A 23 -1.97 9.99 -8.82
C GLU A 23 -2.81 9.07 -9.73
N LEU A 24 -3.55 8.12 -9.15
CA LEU A 24 -4.52 7.29 -9.88
C LEU A 24 -5.63 8.16 -10.48
N ALA A 25 -6.16 9.11 -9.70
CA ALA A 25 -7.19 10.03 -10.19
C ALA A 25 -6.68 10.91 -11.34
N ARG A 26 -5.44 11.43 -11.29
CA ARG A 26 -4.78 12.16 -12.39
C ARG A 26 -4.66 11.30 -13.65
N ASN A 27 -4.52 9.97 -13.49
CA ASN A 27 -4.41 9.00 -14.57
C ASN A 27 -5.78 8.40 -14.99
N GLY A 28 -6.90 9.03 -14.61
CA GLY A 28 -8.24 8.70 -15.09
C GLY A 28 -8.93 7.56 -14.34
N TYR A 29 -8.42 7.12 -13.19
CA TYR A 29 -9.10 6.11 -12.35
C TYR A 29 -10.17 6.76 -11.47
N ARG A 30 -11.39 6.20 -11.47
CA ARG A 30 -12.32 6.40 -10.36
C ARG A 30 -11.78 5.66 -9.14
N VAL A 31 -11.62 6.36 -8.02
CA VAL A 31 -10.93 5.81 -6.86
C VAL A 31 -11.89 5.62 -5.69
N ALA A 32 -11.95 4.40 -5.17
CA ALA A 32 -12.50 4.13 -3.86
C ALA A 32 -11.40 4.29 -2.81
N VAL A 33 -11.59 5.24 -1.91
CA VAL A 33 -10.68 5.55 -0.80
C VAL A 33 -11.20 4.85 0.45
N ASN A 34 -10.53 3.79 0.89
CA ASN A 34 -10.84 3.20 2.18
C ASN A 34 -10.10 3.94 3.30
N TYR A 35 -10.80 4.12 4.41
CA TYR A 35 -10.26 4.69 5.65
C TYR A 35 -10.89 4.01 6.87
N PHE A 36 -10.23 4.11 8.02
CA PHE A 36 -10.75 3.59 9.29
C PHE A 36 -10.26 4.43 10.46
N ASN A 37 -11.21 4.92 11.30
CA ASN A 37 -10.97 5.77 12.46
C ASN A 37 -10.19 7.07 12.18
N ASP A 38 -10.13 7.54 10.93
CA ASP A 38 -9.55 8.83 10.61
C ASP A 38 -10.53 9.96 10.94
N PRO A 39 -10.04 11.13 11.41
CA PRO A 39 -10.90 12.29 11.65
C PRO A 39 -11.67 12.72 10.38
N ALA A 40 -12.96 13.03 10.51
CA ALA A 40 -13.78 13.44 9.37
C ALA A 40 -13.14 14.57 8.54
N PRO A 41 -12.56 15.65 9.12
CA PRO A 41 -11.91 16.70 8.33
C PRO A 41 -10.75 16.19 7.46
N THR A 42 -10.00 15.18 7.93
CA THR A 42 -8.91 14.58 7.15
C THR A 42 -9.46 13.83 5.93
N VAL A 43 -10.52 13.04 6.15
CA VAL A 43 -11.18 12.28 5.07
C VAL A 43 -11.82 13.23 4.07
N ASP A 44 -12.54 14.26 4.54
CA ASP A 44 -13.24 15.22 3.69
C ASP A 44 -12.25 16.00 2.81
N ALA A 45 -11.12 16.44 3.38
CA ALA A 45 -10.07 17.12 2.62
C ALA A 45 -9.47 16.21 1.52
N ALA A 46 -9.15 14.96 1.87
CA ALA A 46 -8.63 14.01 0.89
C ALA A 46 -9.64 13.74 -0.23
N MET A 47 -10.91 13.52 0.13
CA MET A 47 -11.96 13.27 -0.85
C MET A 47 -12.25 14.48 -1.73
N ALA A 48 -12.18 15.71 -1.20
CA ALA A 48 -12.33 16.94 -1.99
C ALA A 48 -11.25 17.05 -3.07
N GLU A 49 -9.97 16.81 -2.71
CA GLU A 49 -8.86 16.83 -3.66
C GLU A 49 -8.99 15.73 -4.75
N ILE A 50 -9.36 14.51 -4.35
CA ILE A 50 -9.51 13.38 -5.29
C ILE A 50 -10.70 13.61 -6.23
N ARG A 51 -11.84 14.09 -5.71
CA ARG A 51 -13.02 14.39 -6.52
C ARG A 51 -12.85 15.59 -7.44
N ALA A 52 -11.96 16.52 -7.12
CA ALA A 52 -11.60 17.60 -8.06
C ALA A 52 -10.96 17.06 -9.34
N LEU A 53 -10.31 15.88 -9.27
CA LEU A 53 -9.69 15.19 -10.41
C LEU A 53 -10.63 14.14 -11.03
N GLN A 54 -11.35 13.39 -10.18
CA GLN A 54 -12.29 12.34 -10.58
C GLN A 54 -13.56 12.43 -9.71
N PRO A 55 -14.60 13.15 -10.19
CA PRO A 55 -15.79 13.44 -9.40
C PRO A 55 -16.54 12.22 -8.85
N ASP A 56 -16.50 11.09 -9.58
CA ASP A 56 -17.18 9.85 -9.22
C ASP A 56 -16.40 8.98 -8.20
N SER A 57 -15.31 9.51 -7.63
CA SER A 57 -14.55 8.81 -6.58
C SER A 57 -15.32 8.81 -5.25
N ILE A 58 -15.21 7.69 -4.51
CA ILE A 58 -15.97 7.47 -3.28
C ILE A 58 -15.08 7.23 -2.07
N GLY A 59 -15.55 7.66 -0.89
CA GLY A 59 -14.94 7.31 0.40
C GLY A 59 -15.71 6.16 1.07
N ILE A 60 -15.01 5.18 1.63
CA ILE A 60 -15.63 4.04 2.30
C ILE A 60 -14.91 3.78 3.63
N GLN A 61 -15.67 3.90 4.73
CA GLN A 61 -15.17 3.52 6.04
C GLN A 61 -15.29 2.01 6.21
N ALA A 62 -14.16 1.33 6.46
CA ALA A 62 -14.15 -0.09 6.78
C ALA A 62 -12.86 -0.48 7.51
N ASP A 63 -12.98 -1.31 8.53
CA ASP A 63 -11.84 -1.98 9.17
C ASP A 63 -11.45 -3.20 8.35
N ILE A 64 -10.28 -3.16 7.75
CA ILE A 64 -9.80 -4.25 6.90
C ILE A 64 -9.43 -5.52 7.68
N ARG A 65 -9.37 -5.47 9.02
CA ARG A 65 -9.19 -6.65 9.88
C ARG A 65 -10.45 -7.50 9.96
N SER A 66 -11.60 -6.91 9.63
CA SER A 66 -12.92 -7.55 9.68
C SER A 66 -13.33 -8.07 8.30
N SER A 67 -13.44 -9.38 8.16
CA SER A 67 -13.89 -10.02 6.93
C SER A 67 -15.27 -9.52 6.48
N ALA A 68 -16.20 -9.29 7.42
CA ALA A 68 -17.54 -8.78 7.11
C ALA A 68 -17.49 -7.34 6.56
N GLN A 69 -16.67 -6.45 7.16
CA GLN A 69 -16.53 -5.07 6.68
C GLN A 69 -15.79 -5.02 5.33
N VAL A 70 -14.79 -5.87 5.13
CA VAL A 70 -14.12 -6.00 3.83
C VAL A 70 -15.11 -6.44 2.76
N THR A 71 -15.92 -7.46 3.02
CA THR A 71 -16.96 -7.89 2.06
C THR A 71 -17.91 -6.74 1.72
N ALA A 72 -18.47 -6.05 2.71
CA ALA A 72 -19.36 -4.91 2.48
C ALA A 72 -18.70 -3.76 1.74
N MET A 73 -17.41 -3.50 1.99
CA MET A 73 -16.63 -2.50 1.25
C MET A 73 -16.53 -2.87 -0.23
N PHE A 74 -16.20 -4.12 -0.56
CA PHE A 74 -16.11 -4.58 -1.95
C PHE A 74 -17.48 -4.59 -2.63
N ASP A 75 -18.54 -5.02 -1.95
CA ASP A 75 -19.92 -4.96 -2.48
C ASP A 75 -20.28 -3.52 -2.87
N LYS A 76 -19.94 -2.55 -2.02
CA LYS A 76 -20.13 -1.12 -2.33
C LYS A 76 -19.30 -0.67 -3.52
N VAL A 77 -18.02 -1.02 -3.60
CA VAL A 77 -17.15 -0.69 -4.74
C VAL A 77 -17.74 -1.23 -6.05
N ILE A 78 -18.16 -2.49 -6.05
CA ILE A 78 -18.73 -3.11 -7.27
C ILE A 78 -20.09 -2.52 -7.62
N SER A 79 -20.94 -2.22 -6.63
CA SER A 79 -22.22 -1.54 -6.86
C SER A 79 -22.05 -0.16 -7.51
N GLU A 80 -21.04 0.62 -7.09
CA GLU A 80 -20.80 1.98 -7.59
C GLU A 80 -20.00 2.01 -8.91
N PHE A 81 -19.05 1.10 -9.06
CA PHE A 81 -18.11 1.12 -10.19
C PHE A 81 -18.39 0.08 -11.25
N GLY A 82 -19.12 -0.99 -10.92
CA GLY A 82 -19.41 -2.12 -11.80
C GLY A 82 -18.30 -3.18 -11.81
N HIS A 83 -17.04 -2.79 -11.64
CA HIS A 83 -15.86 -3.67 -11.66
C HIS A 83 -14.71 -3.04 -10.89
N LEU A 84 -13.63 -3.80 -10.69
CA LEU A 84 -12.39 -3.34 -10.07
C LEU A 84 -11.19 -3.75 -10.92
N ASP A 85 -10.38 -2.78 -11.41
CA ASP A 85 -9.17 -3.03 -12.20
C ASP A 85 -7.91 -3.07 -11.33
N LEU A 86 -7.89 -2.31 -10.22
CA LEU A 86 -6.73 -2.17 -9.36
C LEU A 86 -7.11 -2.21 -7.88
N LEU A 87 -6.44 -3.07 -7.12
CA LEU A 87 -6.39 -2.99 -5.66
C LEU A 87 -5.01 -2.53 -5.21
N VAL A 88 -4.96 -1.55 -4.31
CA VAL A 88 -3.73 -1.17 -3.59
C VAL A 88 -3.90 -1.45 -2.11
N ASN A 89 -3.23 -2.47 -1.60
CA ASN A 89 -3.16 -2.79 -0.18
C ASN A 89 -2.11 -1.91 0.48
N ASN A 90 -2.50 -0.69 0.88
CA ASN A 90 -1.62 0.30 1.50
C ASN A 90 -1.82 0.41 3.02
N ALA A 91 -3.02 0.16 3.54
CA ALA A 91 -3.30 0.29 4.97
C ALA A 91 -2.29 -0.49 5.82
N GLY A 92 -1.78 0.13 6.86
CA GLY A 92 -0.83 -0.50 7.75
C GLY A 92 -0.53 0.33 8.98
N VAL A 93 -0.20 -0.38 10.05
CA VAL A 93 0.18 0.18 11.35
C VAL A 93 1.51 -0.44 11.80
N GLN A 94 2.16 0.19 12.76
CA GLN A 94 3.38 -0.31 13.40
C GLN A 94 3.35 -0.02 14.89
N THR A 95 4.08 -0.84 15.64
CA THR A 95 4.39 -0.64 17.06
C THR A 95 5.89 -0.62 17.23
N TRP A 96 6.38 0.30 18.05
CA TRP A 96 7.82 0.43 18.38
C TRP A 96 8.05 -0.14 19.78
N LYS A 97 8.40 -1.43 19.86
CA LYS A 97 8.76 -2.08 21.14
C LYS A 97 9.80 -3.18 20.94
N PRO A 98 10.74 -3.35 21.89
CA PRO A 98 11.63 -4.50 21.94
C PRO A 98 10.84 -5.81 21.98
N LEU A 99 11.42 -6.89 21.46
CA LEU A 99 10.77 -8.21 21.39
C LEU A 99 10.19 -8.70 22.72
N LEU A 100 10.89 -8.44 23.82
CA LEU A 100 10.46 -8.92 25.14
C LEU A 100 9.29 -8.13 25.74
N ASP A 101 8.97 -6.96 25.15
CA ASP A 101 7.97 -6.02 25.69
C ASP A 101 6.71 -5.92 24.80
N VAL A 102 6.73 -6.50 23.59
CA VAL A 102 5.57 -6.53 22.69
C VAL A 102 4.47 -7.40 23.30
N THR A 103 3.27 -6.85 23.47
CA THR A 103 2.10 -7.62 23.93
C THR A 103 1.45 -8.38 22.78
N GLU A 104 0.63 -9.38 23.11
CA GLU A 104 -0.15 -10.14 22.13
C GLU A 104 -1.09 -9.21 21.34
N GLU A 105 -1.76 -8.28 22.02
CA GLU A 105 -2.69 -7.33 21.38
C GLU A 105 -1.98 -6.39 20.40
N GLU A 106 -0.77 -5.95 20.74
CA GLU A 106 0.05 -5.13 19.83
C GLU A 106 0.56 -5.92 18.63
N TRP A 107 0.93 -7.16 18.84
CA TRP A 107 1.27 -8.09 17.77
C TRP A 107 0.07 -8.33 16.87
N ASP A 108 -1.06 -8.69 17.41
CA ASP A 108 -2.30 -8.98 16.67
C ASP A 108 -2.78 -7.75 15.91
N LEU A 109 -2.75 -6.56 16.50
CA LEU A 109 -3.09 -5.32 15.83
C LEU A 109 -2.29 -5.14 14.54
N VAL A 110 -0.98 -5.37 14.58
CA VAL A 110 -0.10 -5.18 13.41
C VAL A 110 -0.29 -6.29 12.39
N ILE A 111 -0.34 -7.54 12.81
CA ILE A 111 -0.51 -8.69 11.90
C ILE A 111 -1.90 -8.66 11.25
N ASP A 112 -2.95 -8.42 12.02
CA ASP A 112 -4.32 -8.36 11.51
C ASP A 112 -4.53 -7.21 10.54
N THR A 113 -3.93 -6.04 10.81
CA THR A 113 -4.06 -4.90 9.91
C THR A 113 -3.22 -5.11 8.65
N ASN A 114 -1.92 -5.38 8.80
CA ASN A 114 -0.98 -5.33 7.69
C ASN A 114 -1.07 -6.58 6.80
N LEU A 115 -1.10 -7.77 7.40
CA LEU A 115 -1.00 -9.04 6.65
C LEU A 115 -2.38 -9.67 6.42
N LYS A 116 -3.19 -9.87 7.46
CA LYS A 116 -4.52 -10.45 7.31
C LYS A 116 -5.44 -9.53 6.51
N GLY A 117 -5.41 -8.20 6.76
CA GLY A 117 -6.17 -7.24 5.97
C GLY A 117 -5.78 -7.23 4.50
N CYS A 118 -4.49 -7.31 4.19
CA CYS A 118 -3.97 -7.48 2.83
C CYS A 118 -4.53 -8.76 2.18
N PHE A 119 -4.51 -9.90 2.89
CA PHE A 119 -5.08 -11.16 2.42
C PHE A 119 -6.59 -11.03 2.15
N LEU A 120 -7.37 -10.51 3.09
CA LEU A 120 -8.83 -10.39 2.95
C LEU A 120 -9.20 -9.51 1.76
N CYS A 121 -8.55 -8.35 1.60
CA CYS A 121 -8.78 -7.45 0.48
C CYS A 121 -8.36 -8.09 -0.86
N THR A 122 -7.21 -8.76 -0.90
CA THR A 122 -6.74 -9.49 -2.09
C THR A 122 -7.73 -10.57 -2.52
N GLN A 123 -8.26 -11.34 -1.56
CA GLN A 123 -9.22 -12.40 -1.86
C GLN A 123 -10.53 -11.84 -2.47
N GLN A 124 -11.06 -10.75 -1.93
CA GLN A 124 -12.28 -10.13 -2.48
C GLN A 124 -12.03 -9.48 -3.84
N ALA A 125 -10.91 -8.78 -4.00
CA ALA A 125 -10.51 -8.22 -5.29
C ALA A 125 -10.38 -9.31 -6.37
N ALA A 126 -9.70 -10.41 -6.05
CA ALA A 126 -9.51 -11.51 -6.97
C ALA A 126 -10.83 -12.17 -7.40
N ARG A 127 -11.80 -12.31 -6.49
CA ARG A 127 -13.15 -12.80 -6.82
C ARG A 127 -13.87 -11.92 -7.86
N SER A 128 -13.76 -10.60 -7.71
CA SER A 128 -14.33 -9.65 -8.67
C SER A 128 -13.55 -9.62 -9.98
N MET A 129 -12.21 -9.48 -9.93
CA MET A 129 -11.35 -9.38 -11.11
C MET A 129 -11.43 -10.61 -12.00
N LYS A 130 -11.52 -11.82 -11.41
CA LYS A 130 -11.71 -13.08 -12.15
C LYS A 130 -12.93 -13.06 -13.06
N GLN A 131 -14.01 -12.37 -12.68
CA GLN A 131 -15.25 -12.28 -13.45
C GLN A 131 -15.18 -11.23 -14.57
N HIS A 132 -14.17 -10.33 -14.53
CA HIS A 132 -14.05 -9.19 -15.44
C HIS A 132 -12.77 -9.23 -16.29
N GLY A 133 -12.13 -10.40 -16.42
CA GLY A 133 -10.99 -10.58 -17.33
C GLY A 133 -9.62 -10.26 -16.74
N GLY A 134 -9.51 -10.14 -15.44
CA GLY A 134 -8.24 -9.92 -14.75
C GLY A 134 -8.15 -8.58 -14.04
N GLY A 135 -6.93 -8.21 -13.63
CA GLY A 135 -6.66 -6.98 -12.89
C GLY A 135 -5.22 -6.88 -12.36
N SER A 136 -4.97 -5.87 -11.55
CA SER A 136 -3.68 -5.67 -10.89
C SER A 136 -3.87 -5.48 -9.39
N ILE A 137 -3.00 -6.10 -8.60
CA ILE A 137 -2.96 -5.94 -7.14
C ILE A 137 -1.55 -5.46 -6.77
N VAL A 138 -1.46 -4.36 -6.03
CA VAL A 138 -0.20 -3.81 -5.53
C VAL A 138 -0.22 -3.79 -4.02
N ASN A 139 0.70 -4.51 -3.40
CA ASN A 139 0.87 -4.59 -1.96
C ASN A 139 1.97 -3.64 -1.49
N LEU A 140 1.75 -2.92 -0.38
CA LEU A 140 2.76 -2.06 0.23
C LEU A 140 3.64 -2.88 1.19
N GLY A 141 4.85 -3.16 0.72
CA GLY A 141 5.95 -3.66 1.53
C GLY A 141 6.67 -2.57 2.31
N SER A 142 7.95 -2.78 2.58
CA SER A 142 8.84 -1.89 3.32
C SER A 142 10.28 -2.37 3.21
N GLY A 143 11.26 -1.58 3.60
CA GLY A 143 12.62 -2.06 3.90
C GLY A 143 12.65 -3.28 4.83
N CYS A 144 11.63 -3.40 5.69
CA CYS A 144 11.46 -4.55 6.58
C CYS A 144 11.14 -5.88 5.87
N ASN A 145 10.86 -5.87 4.58
CA ASN A 145 10.79 -7.12 3.80
C ASN A 145 12.17 -7.82 3.72
N LYS A 146 13.25 -7.03 3.77
CA LYS A 146 14.62 -7.50 3.52
C LYS A 146 15.49 -7.44 4.76
N LEU A 147 15.31 -6.44 5.62
CA LEU A 147 16.15 -6.17 6.78
C LEU A 147 15.30 -6.08 8.04
N ALA A 148 15.87 -6.56 9.16
CA ALA A 148 15.28 -6.36 10.47
C ALA A 148 15.67 -5.00 11.03
N PHE A 149 14.69 -4.30 11.59
CA PHE A 149 14.88 -3.04 12.29
C PHE A 149 14.59 -3.24 13.78
N PRO A 150 15.44 -2.74 14.69
CA PRO A 150 15.20 -2.86 16.12
C PRO A 150 13.82 -2.33 16.51
N SER A 151 13.16 -3.00 17.43
CA SER A 151 11.85 -2.63 17.99
C SER A 151 10.67 -2.65 17.01
N LEU A 152 10.84 -3.17 15.79
CA LEU A 152 9.76 -3.33 14.79
C LEU A 152 9.37 -4.80 14.58
N VAL A 153 9.22 -5.57 15.65
CA VAL A 153 9.06 -7.04 15.61
C VAL A 153 7.85 -7.47 14.78
N ALA A 154 6.65 -7.05 15.16
CA ALA A 154 5.42 -7.42 14.47
C ALA A 154 5.36 -6.81 13.06
N TYR A 155 5.83 -5.56 12.90
CA TYR A 155 5.87 -4.88 11.61
C TYR A 155 6.77 -5.62 10.61
N THR A 156 7.99 -5.98 11.02
CA THR A 156 8.94 -6.72 10.18
C THR A 156 8.36 -8.09 9.78
N ALA A 157 7.76 -8.81 10.72
CA ALA A 157 7.09 -10.08 10.43
C ALA A 157 5.95 -9.88 9.41
N SER A 158 5.11 -8.86 9.60
CA SER A 158 4.00 -8.56 8.68
C SER A 158 4.49 -8.23 7.27
N LYS A 159 5.55 -7.43 7.14
CA LYS A 159 6.07 -6.99 5.84
C LYS A 159 6.82 -8.10 5.10
N GLY A 160 7.57 -8.94 5.81
CA GLY A 160 8.11 -10.18 5.25
C GLY A 160 7.02 -11.14 4.77
N GLY A 161 5.94 -11.27 5.55
CA GLY A 161 4.75 -12.03 5.18
C GLY A 161 4.06 -11.49 3.93
N ILE A 162 3.92 -10.16 3.78
CA ILE A 162 3.33 -9.53 2.58
C ILE A 162 4.15 -9.86 1.33
N GLU A 163 5.50 -9.84 1.42
CA GLU A 163 6.33 -10.18 0.26
C GLU A 163 6.11 -11.63 -0.18
N MET A 164 6.11 -12.57 0.75
CA MET A 164 5.90 -13.98 0.41
C MET A 164 4.46 -14.22 -0.06
N PHE A 165 3.47 -13.61 0.58
CA PHE A 165 2.07 -13.63 0.16
C PHE A 165 1.89 -13.08 -1.27
N THR A 166 2.62 -12.02 -1.63
CA THR A 166 2.60 -11.46 -2.99
C THR A 166 3.03 -12.50 -4.03
N LYS A 167 4.08 -13.27 -3.75
CA LYS A 167 4.59 -14.31 -4.66
C LYS A 167 3.57 -15.43 -4.82
N GLU A 168 3.01 -15.91 -3.72
CA GLU A 168 1.99 -16.98 -3.73
C GLU A 168 0.72 -16.53 -4.46
N ALA A 169 0.20 -15.36 -4.13
CA ALA A 169 -0.97 -14.81 -4.80
C ALA A 169 -0.75 -14.60 -6.31
N ALA A 170 0.46 -14.20 -6.72
CA ALA A 170 0.80 -14.05 -8.13
C ALA A 170 0.75 -15.40 -8.89
N VAL A 171 1.23 -16.49 -8.25
CA VAL A 171 1.20 -17.84 -8.82
C VAL A 171 -0.24 -18.34 -8.95
N GLU A 172 -1.03 -18.24 -7.87
CA GLU A 172 -2.40 -18.76 -7.88
C GLU A 172 -3.35 -17.96 -8.79
N LEU A 173 -3.19 -16.64 -8.81
CA LEU A 173 -4.13 -15.73 -9.49
C LEU A 173 -3.77 -15.49 -10.96
N GLY A 174 -2.56 -15.83 -11.39
CA GLY A 174 -2.09 -15.62 -12.77
C GLY A 174 -2.99 -16.29 -13.83
N GLN A 175 -3.56 -17.47 -13.54
CA GLN A 175 -4.49 -18.16 -14.40
C GLN A 175 -5.78 -17.36 -14.71
N TYR A 176 -6.10 -16.35 -13.90
CA TYR A 176 -7.26 -15.47 -14.09
C TYR A 176 -6.88 -14.11 -14.70
N GLY A 177 -5.64 -13.95 -15.19
CA GLY A 177 -5.15 -12.68 -15.72
C GLY A 177 -4.92 -11.61 -14.65
N ILE A 178 -4.78 -12.00 -13.38
CA ILE A 178 -4.55 -11.09 -12.26
C ILE A 178 -3.05 -11.08 -11.94
N ARG A 179 -2.44 -9.90 -11.98
CA ARG A 179 -1.04 -9.68 -11.59
C ARG A 179 -0.98 -9.17 -10.15
N VAL A 180 -0.05 -9.70 -9.36
CA VAL A 180 0.14 -9.27 -7.98
C VAL A 180 1.61 -8.90 -7.79
N ASN A 181 1.88 -7.67 -7.37
CA ASN A 181 3.24 -7.19 -7.10
C ASN A 181 3.29 -6.45 -5.76
N CYS A 182 4.49 -6.33 -5.23
CA CYS A 182 4.80 -5.57 -4.03
C CYS A 182 5.65 -4.35 -4.40
N ILE A 183 5.40 -3.21 -3.79
CA ILE A 183 6.33 -2.09 -3.78
C ILE A 183 6.88 -1.91 -2.37
N ALA A 184 8.17 -1.70 -2.24
CA ALA A 184 8.85 -1.59 -0.96
C ALA A 184 9.52 -0.21 -0.82
N PRO A 185 8.85 0.77 -0.18
CA PRO A 185 9.42 2.08 0.07
C PRO A 185 10.63 2.02 1.00
N GLY A 186 11.58 2.92 0.76
CA GLY A 186 12.66 3.22 1.67
C GLY A 186 12.25 4.20 2.77
N SER A 187 13.16 5.10 3.16
CA SER A 187 12.86 6.18 4.09
C SER A 187 12.04 7.26 3.39
N ILE A 188 10.75 7.32 3.72
CA ILE A 188 9.78 8.24 3.13
C ILE A 188 9.40 9.29 4.16
N GLU A 189 9.59 10.56 3.83
CA GLU A 189 9.15 11.66 4.68
C GLU A 189 7.62 11.79 4.65
N SER A 190 7.02 11.89 5.82
CA SER A 190 5.59 12.07 6.03
C SER A 190 5.35 12.91 7.28
N GLU A 191 4.12 13.34 7.51
CA GLU A 191 3.75 14.01 8.76
C GLU A 191 4.09 13.14 9.97
N ARG A 192 3.80 11.85 9.92
CA ARG A 192 4.11 10.91 10.99
C ARG A 192 5.62 10.82 11.26
N THR A 193 6.44 10.64 10.24
CA THR A 193 7.90 10.49 10.43
C THR A 193 8.54 11.76 10.95
N ARG A 194 8.02 12.94 10.61
CA ARG A 194 8.46 14.22 11.19
C ARG A 194 8.04 14.40 12.65
N GLN A 195 6.92 13.80 13.06
CA GLN A 195 6.50 13.79 14.48
C GLN A 195 7.35 12.79 15.31
N GLU A 196 7.70 11.64 14.72
CA GLU A 196 8.54 10.62 15.36
C GLU A 196 10.02 11.09 15.50
N ASP A 197 10.56 11.75 14.49
CA ASP A 197 11.93 12.29 14.45
C ASP A 197 11.94 13.62 13.67
N PRO A 198 12.11 14.78 14.35
CA PRO A 198 12.17 16.09 13.71
C PRO A 198 13.33 16.24 12.69
N ASP A 199 14.44 15.50 12.86
CA ASP A 199 15.56 15.46 11.89
C ASP A 199 15.54 14.20 11.00
N TYR A 200 14.37 13.61 10.79
CA TYR A 200 14.22 12.41 9.98
C TYR A 200 14.89 12.53 8.61
N ALA A 201 14.63 13.62 7.91
CA ALA A 201 15.23 13.87 6.59
C ALA A 201 16.75 14.01 6.66
N GLY A 202 17.29 14.76 7.63
CA GLY A 202 18.73 14.94 7.82
C GLY A 202 19.45 13.64 8.17
N THR A 203 18.83 12.80 9.00
CA THR A 203 19.38 11.50 9.39
C THR A 203 19.41 10.52 8.21
N TRP A 204 18.29 10.30 7.57
CA TRP A 204 18.17 9.27 6.55
C TRP A 204 18.75 9.64 5.19
N SER A 205 18.81 10.95 4.84
CA SER A 205 19.46 11.40 3.61
C SER A 205 20.94 11.03 3.55
N LYS A 206 21.65 11.06 4.69
CA LYS A 206 23.06 10.67 4.79
C LYS A 206 23.29 9.18 4.51
N LEU A 207 22.28 8.34 4.76
CA LEU A 207 22.35 6.90 4.56
C LEU A 207 21.89 6.51 3.15
N THR A 208 21.02 7.31 2.54
CA THR A 208 20.45 7.05 1.22
C THR A 208 21.41 7.46 0.11
N PRO A 209 21.83 6.57 -0.80
CA PRO A 209 22.77 6.90 -1.88
C PRO A 209 22.31 8.03 -2.80
N LEU A 210 21.00 8.22 -3.01
CA LEU A 210 20.49 9.38 -3.76
C LEU A 210 20.55 10.71 -2.99
N GLY A 211 21.07 10.72 -1.75
CA GLY A 211 21.31 11.93 -0.96
C GLY A 211 20.05 12.62 -0.42
N ARG A 212 18.90 11.99 -0.49
CA ARG A 212 17.63 12.50 0.04
C ARG A 212 16.74 11.38 0.56
N VAL A 213 15.79 11.71 1.41
CA VAL A 213 14.63 10.86 1.68
C VAL A 213 13.67 10.90 0.51
N GLY A 214 12.85 9.86 0.37
CA GLY A 214 11.74 9.84 -0.57
C GLY A 214 10.53 10.59 -0.02
N THR A 215 9.56 10.83 -0.89
CA THR A 215 8.23 11.36 -0.59
C THR A 215 7.15 10.41 -1.11
N ALA A 216 5.90 10.62 -0.74
CA ALA A 216 4.80 9.84 -1.29
C ALA A 216 4.69 9.95 -2.83
N ALA A 217 5.11 11.11 -3.39
CA ALA A 217 5.16 11.33 -4.84
C ALA A 217 6.23 10.49 -5.56
N ASP A 218 7.27 10.03 -4.87
CA ASP A 218 8.23 9.08 -5.43
C ASP A 218 7.65 7.65 -5.55
N ILE A 219 6.60 7.35 -4.79
CA ILE A 219 5.97 6.01 -4.71
C ILE A 219 4.83 5.87 -5.71
N ALA A 220 3.95 6.86 -5.79
CA ALA A 220 2.67 6.79 -6.50
C ALA A 220 2.81 6.44 -8.00
N PRO A 221 3.76 6.98 -8.77
CA PRO A 221 3.93 6.67 -10.19
C PRO A 221 4.22 5.18 -10.46
N THR A 222 4.93 4.51 -9.55
CA THR A 222 5.20 3.06 -9.69
C THR A 222 3.92 2.24 -9.60
N VAL A 223 2.96 2.64 -8.77
CA VAL A 223 1.64 1.97 -8.68
C VAL A 223 0.89 2.10 -10.01
N VAL A 224 0.87 3.30 -10.59
CA VAL A 224 0.24 3.56 -11.91
C VAL A 224 0.91 2.72 -13.00
N PHE A 225 2.25 2.64 -13.02
CA PHE A 225 2.98 1.79 -13.95
C PHE A 225 2.61 0.31 -13.78
N LEU A 226 2.60 -0.21 -12.55
CA LEU A 226 2.25 -1.61 -12.29
C LEU A 226 0.79 -1.94 -12.64
N ALA A 227 -0.10 -0.96 -12.62
CA ALA A 227 -1.48 -1.11 -13.06
C ALA A 227 -1.66 -1.00 -14.59
N SER A 228 -0.64 -0.53 -15.31
CA SER A 228 -0.71 -0.28 -16.75
C SER A 228 -0.43 -1.53 -17.60
N PRO A 229 -0.80 -1.51 -18.91
CA PRO A 229 -0.41 -2.56 -19.87
C PRO A 229 1.11 -2.70 -20.01
N GLY A 230 1.90 -1.65 -19.76
CA GLY A 230 3.37 -1.72 -19.77
C GLY A 230 3.97 -2.68 -18.76
N ALA A 231 3.21 -3.05 -17.71
CA ALA A 231 3.60 -4.03 -16.71
C ALA A 231 2.92 -5.41 -16.90
N SER A 232 2.40 -5.71 -18.08
CA SER A 232 1.58 -6.92 -18.36
C SER A 232 2.29 -8.24 -18.07
N PHE A 233 3.62 -8.27 -18.06
CA PHE A 233 4.41 -9.47 -17.77
C PHE A 233 5.18 -9.37 -16.43
N ILE A 234 4.82 -8.39 -15.57
CA ILE A 234 5.40 -8.21 -14.24
C ILE A 234 4.40 -8.72 -13.19
N SER A 235 4.72 -9.85 -12.55
CA SER A 235 3.91 -10.44 -11.47
C SER A 235 4.82 -11.16 -10.48
N GLY A 236 4.47 -11.17 -9.19
CA GLY A 236 5.22 -11.78 -8.11
C GLY A 236 6.49 -11.02 -7.70
N GLN A 237 6.67 -9.77 -8.15
CA GLN A 237 7.89 -9.01 -7.92
C GLN A 237 7.76 -8.06 -6.74
N THR A 238 8.89 -7.79 -6.07
CA THR A 238 9.04 -6.69 -5.12
C THR A 238 9.90 -5.61 -5.78
N ILE A 239 9.31 -4.42 -5.99
CA ILE A 239 10.01 -3.26 -6.56
C ILE A 239 10.40 -2.33 -5.42
N TRP A 240 11.71 -2.13 -5.27
CA TRP A 240 12.29 -1.26 -4.26
C TRP A 240 12.26 0.19 -4.72
N ILE A 241 11.68 1.07 -3.90
CA ILE A 241 11.61 2.51 -4.13
C ILE A 241 12.28 3.19 -2.93
N ASP A 242 13.60 3.07 -2.85
CA ASP A 242 14.35 3.32 -1.62
C ASP A 242 15.61 4.19 -1.83
N GLY A 243 15.83 4.73 -3.03
CA GLY A 243 17.04 5.50 -3.33
C GLY A 243 18.34 4.71 -3.16
N ALA A 244 18.27 3.37 -3.32
CA ALA A 244 19.34 2.38 -3.12
C ALA A 244 19.74 2.18 -1.63
N LEU A 245 18.93 2.65 -0.69
CA LEU A 245 19.21 2.57 0.76
C LEU A 245 19.45 1.12 1.20
N PHE A 246 18.59 0.18 0.80
CA PHE A 246 18.67 -1.24 1.18
C PHE A 246 19.47 -2.10 0.19
N THR A 247 20.08 -1.49 -0.80
CA THR A 247 20.97 -2.14 -1.77
C THR A 247 22.44 -1.98 -1.37
N LYS A 248 22.75 -0.89 -0.67
CA LYS A 248 24.10 -0.55 -0.23
C LYS A 248 24.59 -1.52 0.84
N ALA A 249 25.73 -2.18 0.56
CA ALA A 249 26.43 -2.95 1.58
C ALA A 249 27.00 -2.04 2.69
N GLN A 250 27.06 -2.56 3.92
CA GLN A 250 27.85 -1.92 4.98
C GLN A 250 29.34 -2.07 4.64
N TRP A 251 29.94 -0.99 4.11
CA TRP A 251 31.35 -0.98 3.71
C TRP A 251 32.18 -0.21 4.71
N PRO A 252 33.08 -0.86 5.49
CA PRO A 252 33.77 -0.23 6.60
C PRO A 252 34.92 0.69 6.17
N TYR A 253 35.37 0.61 4.91
CA TYR A 253 36.50 1.39 4.45
C TYR A 253 36.04 2.73 3.86
N LYS A 254 36.74 3.82 4.25
CA LYS A 254 36.64 5.11 3.55
C LYS A 254 37.34 4.98 2.19
N LYS A 255 36.68 5.41 1.14
CA LYS A 255 37.34 5.61 -0.16
C LYS A 255 37.95 6.99 -0.21
#